data_caba1c1de9ab01d9fe2cbbd913249630
#
_entry.id   caba1c1de9ab01d9fe2cbbd913249630
#
_cell.length_a   1.000
_cell.length_b   1.000
_cell.length_c   1.000
_cell.angle_alpha   90.00
_cell.angle_beta   90.00
_cell.angle_gamma   90.00
#
_symmetry.space_group_name_H-M   'P 1'
#
loop_
_entity.id
_entity.type
_entity.pdbx_description
1 polymer ?
#
loop_
_entity_poly.entity_id
_entity_poly.type
_entity_poly.pdbx_seq_one_letter_code
_entity_poly.pdbx_strand_id
1 'polypeptide(L)'
;MPTRETLLKKSLDYLNGLARDTGQDVETRRSLALAEERFASLLSGIGQSGLGKSGQALTTWETARVIREGIMAELPYEAKAKYELASSYLIGSNITSRLKTAKEAQVHDKRALSVAEALLKLEPENMAYQTLVAKAYASRSYGLSIAGQDTEADYWLRKALPIRLKLAESAPESLDTQRELGAIHYRLGVLTQNNPAVAIGDLQEALRIQKLLEKKKPDTQTRLAMASTHHFLGVSLGAMNRYDEALAEFQQAIDLREPVLGADERDARTRSMLAGNYGERGVVLIRQKKFPEALASMRRAIALNQQALAVDPRVVPIRITLADYEGRLATIYGATGATREAADSWHRATVMFDQLEREGNLTIPDVRAMAEHARTEAARTATAASQWLHS
;
A
#
# COMPACT_ATOMS: atom_id res chain seq x y z
N MET A 1 9.05 29.43 5.91
CA MET A 1 8.57 29.33 4.50
C MET A 1 7.13 28.82 4.52
N PRO A 2 6.24 29.28 3.64
CA PRO A 2 4.90 28.73 3.56
C PRO A 2 4.95 27.24 3.21
N THR A 3 4.05 26.44 3.79
CA THR A 3 3.95 25.03 3.48
C THR A 3 3.55 24.81 2.03
N ARG A 4 3.87 23.67 1.45
CA ARG A 4 3.46 23.27 0.09
C ARG A 4 1.94 23.37 -0.09
N GLU A 5 1.17 23.04 0.95
CA GLU A 5 -0.30 23.20 1.00
C GLU A 5 -0.71 24.67 0.84
N THR A 6 -0.07 25.57 1.57
CA THR A 6 -0.37 27.02 1.51
C THR A 6 -0.09 27.60 0.12
N LEU A 7 1.00 27.16 -0.54
CA LEU A 7 1.34 27.61 -1.89
C LEU A 7 0.29 27.13 -2.91
N LEU A 8 -0.09 25.84 -2.84
CA LEU A 8 -1.10 25.29 -3.75
C LEU A 8 -2.48 25.94 -3.52
N LYS A 9 -2.87 26.18 -2.28
CA LYS A 9 -4.13 26.88 -1.99
C LYS A 9 -4.15 28.29 -2.57
N LYS A 10 -3.08 29.06 -2.41
CA LYS A 10 -2.97 30.39 -3.02
C LYS A 10 -3.02 30.34 -4.56
N SER A 11 -2.41 29.33 -5.17
CA SER A 11 -2.47 29.12 -6.62
C SER A 11 -3.91 28.82 -7.08
N LEU A 12 -4.65 28.02 -6.34
CA LEU A 12 -6.06 27.73 -6.61
C LEU A 12 -6.93 28.99 -6.47
N ASP A 13 -6.75 29.75 -5.39
CA ASP A 13 -7.50 31.01 -5.16
C ASP A 13 -7.26 32.00 -6.31
N TYR A 14 -6.00 32.12 -6.80
CA TYR A 14 -5.66 32.95 -7.95
C TYR A 14 -6.32 32.46 -9.26
N LEU A 15 -6.23 31.14 -9.54
CA LEU A 15 -6.84 30.57 -10.76
C LEU A 15 -8.36 30.65 -10.75
N ASN A 16 -9.00 30.49 -9.59
CA ASN A 16 -10.43 30.71 -9.42
C ASN A 16 -10.84 32.17 -9.65
N GLY A 17 -10.03 33.13 -9.19
CA GLY A 17 -10.20 34.54 -9.51
C GLY A 17 -10.12 34.79 -11.01
N LEU A 18 -9.05 34.33 -11.65
CA LEU A 18 -8.82 34.47 -13.09
C LEU A 18 -9.97 33.86 -13.92
N ALA A 19 -10.45 32.68 -13.56
CA ALA A 19 -11.56 31.99 -14.23
C ALA A 19 -12.88 32.81 -14.19
N ARG A 20 -13.10 33.60 -13.12
CA ARG A 20 -14.25 34.51 -13.03
C ARG A 20 -14.10 35.72 -13.96
N ASP A 21 -12.88 36.23 -14.05
CA ASP A 21 -12.60 37.51 -14.78
C ASP A 21 -12.48 37.30 -16.28
N THR A 22 -11.96 36.14 -16.75
CA THR A 22 -11.62 35.89 -18.18
C THR A 22 -12.74 35.19 -18.97
N GLY A 23 -13.93 34.99 -18.40
CA GLY A 23 -15.05 34.34 -19.09
C GLY A 23 -14.84 32.84 -19.35
N GLN A 24 -13.99 32.17 -18.56
CA GLN A 24 -13.79 30.71 -18.58
C GLN A 24 -13.24 30.13 -19.90
N ASP A 25 -12.23 30.77 -20.49
CA ASP A 25 -11.56 30.16 -21.64
C ASP A 25 -11.01 28.76 -21.33
N VAL A 26 -10.86 27.92 -22.36
CA VAL A 26 -10.50 26.50 -22.20
C VAL A 26 -9.15 26.34 -21.52
N GLU A 27 -8.14 27.15 -21.80
CA GLU A 27 -6.80 26.98 -21.22
C GLU A 27 -6.76 27.40 -19.74
N THR A 28 -7.52 28.43 -19.36
CA THR A 28 -7.71 28.78 -17.93
C THR A 28 -8.41 27.66 -17.16
N ARG A 29 -9.47 27.07 -17.72
CA ARG A 29 -10.15 25.91 -17.12
C ARG A 29 -9.22 24.68 -17.02
N ARG A 30 -8.38 24.42 -18.01
CA ARG A 30 -7.36 23.37 -17.98
C ARG A 30 -6.39 23.55 -16.81
N SER A 31 -5.90 24.77 -16.66
CA SER A 31 -4.96 25.14 -15.60
C SER A 31 -5.58 25.00 -14.22
N LEU A 32 -6.85 25.39 -14.06
CA LEU A 32 -7.61 25.23 -12.83
C LEU A 32 -7.79 23.75 -12.50
N ALA A 33 -8.26 22.94 -13.46
CA ALA A 33 -8.43 21.50 -13.24
C ALA A 33 -7.12 20.81 -12.83
N LEU A 34 -5.99 21.17 -13.48
CA LEU A 34 -4.68 20.62 -13.14
C LEU A 34 -4.25 21.03 -11.71
N ALA A 35 -4.53 22.26 -11.28
CA ALA A 35 -4.22 22.71 -9.94
C ALA A 35 -5.05 21.98 -8.89
N GLU A 36 -6.36 21.78 -9.15
CA GLU A 36 -7.26 20.97 -8.29
C GLU A 36 -6.79 19.51 -8.21
N GLU A 37 -6.41 18.89 -9.32
CA GLU A 37 -5.88 17.52 -9.37
C GLU A 37 -4.60 17.36 -8.53
N ARG A 38 -3.69 18.33 -8.62
CA ARG A 38 -2.46 18.37 -7.81
C ARG A 38 -2.75 18.56 -6.32
N PHE A 39 -3.71 19.43 -6.00
CA PHE A 39 -4.11 19.66 -4.63
C PHE A 39 -4.82 18.46 -4.03
N ALA A 40 -5.73 17.84 -4.76
CA ALA A 40 -6.38 16.59 -4.36
C ALA A 40 -5.36 15.47 -4.10
N SER A 41 -4.36 15.32 -4.97
CA SER A 41 -3.27 14.35 -4.80
C SER A 41 -2.45 14.63 -3.53
N LEU A 42 -2.16 15.89 -3.22
CA LEU A 42 -1.48 16.28 -2.00
C LEU A 42 -2.32 15.97 -0.74
N LEU A 43 -3.60 16.33 -0.76
CA LEU A 43 -4.52 16.08 0.37
C LEU A 43 -4.71 14.59 0.64
N SER A 44 -4.76 13.76 -0.39
CA SER A 44 -4.91 12.30 -0.28
C SER A 44 -3.65 11.60 0.22
N GLY A 45 -2.49 12.26 0.20
CA GLY A 45 -1.20 11.66 0.56
C GLY A 45 -0.66 10.68 -0.48
N ILE A 46 -1.06 10.82 -1.73
CA ILE A 46 -0.46 10.06 -2.82
C ILE A 46 1.01 10.48 -2.94
N GLY A 47 1.91 9.57 -2.55
CA GLY A 47 3.37 9.72 -2.72
C GLY A 47 4.17 10.31 -1.55
N GLN A 48 3.56 10.81 -0.47
CA GLN A 48 4.23 11.28 0.75
C GLN A 48 3.28 11.21 1.95
N SER A 49 3.79 11.44 3.17
CA SER A 49 2.97 11.62 4.38
C SER A 49 1.84 12.61 4.10
N GLY A 50 0.68 12.10 3.77
CA GLY A 50 -0.47 12.90 3.38
C GLY A 50 -1.10 13.53 4.60
N LEU A 51 -1.79 14.66 4.36
CA LEU A 51 -2.44 15.41 5.41
C LEU A 51 -3.64 14.68 6.06
N GLY A 52 -3.93 13.43 5.64
CA GLY A 52 -5.08 12.67 6.16
C GLY A 52 -6.45 13.29 5.84
N LYS A 53 -6.47 14.24 4.90
CA LYS A 53 -7.68 15.01 4.52
C LYS A 53 -8.36 14.37 3.30
N SER A 54 -8.52 13.08 3.35
CA SER A 54 -8.97 12.29 2.20
C SER A 54 -10.38 12.68 1.72
N GLY A 55 -11.29 13.10 2.61
CA GLY A 55 -12.60 13.63 2.21
C GLY A 55 -12.49 14.92 1.38
N GLN A 56 -11.62 15.84 1.80
CA GLN A 56 -11.34 17.06 1.02
C GLN A 56 -10.68 16.72 -0.32
N ALA A 57 -9.79 15.72 -0.36
CA ALA A 57 -9.16 15.29 -1.60
C ALA A 57 -10.21 14.84 -2.63
N LEU A 58 -11.23 14.09 -2.20
CA LEU A 58 -12.30 13.65 -3.09
C LEU A 58 -13.09 14.82 -3.65
N THR A 59 -13.55 15.73 -2.79
CA THR A 59 -14.32 16.91 -3.22
C THR A 59 -13.51 17.79 -4.19
N THR A 60 -12.23 18.02 -3.87
CA THR A 60 -11.32 18.78 -4.74
C THR A 60 -11.15 18.12 -6.11
N TRP A 61 -10.93 16.80 -6.14
CA TRP A 61 -10.86 16.08 -7.40
C TRP A 61 -12.19 16.08 -8.18
N GLU A 62 -13.34 15.98 -7.51
CA GLU A 62 -14.65 16.07 -8.16
C GLU A 62 -14.84 17.41 -8.89
N THR A 63 -14.34 18.51 -8.32
CA THR A 63 -14.31 19.82 -9.01
C THR A 63 -13.49 19.75 -10.30
N ALA A 64 -12.28 19.21 -10.24
CA ALA A 64 -11.43 19.02 -11.43
C ALA A 64 -12.11 18.14 -12.49
N ARG A 65 -12.73 17.03 -12.05
CA ARG A 65 -13.45 16.09 -12.94
C ARG A 65 -14.56 16.80 -13.72
N VAL A 66 -15.38 17.60 -13.05
CA VAL A 66 -16.47 18.36 -13.70
C VAL A 66 -15.93 19.31 -14.77
N ILE A 67 -14.83 20.02 -14.47
CA ILE A 67 -14.17 20.89 -15.43
C ILE A 67 -13.65 20.09 -16.65
N ARG A 68 -12.97 18.93 -16.41
CA ARG A 68 -12.47 18.07 -17.48
C ARG A 68 -13.58 17.48 -18.35
N GLU A 69 -14.68 17.03 -17.74
CA GLU A 69 -15.87 16.52 -18.45
C GLU A 69 -16.52 17.64 -19.29
N GLY A 70 -16.61 18.87 -18.78
CA GLY A 70 -17.08 20.03 -19.51
C GLY A 70 -16.22 20.37 -20.74
N ILE A 71 -14.89 20.41 -20.57
CA ILE A 71 -13.94 20.62 -21.68
C ILE A 71 -14.09 19.49 -22.72
N MET A 72 -14.21 18.25 -22.27
CA MET A 72 -14.40 17.11 -23.17
C MET A 72 -15.72 17.17 -23.96
N ALA A 73 -16.80 17.70 -23.36
CA ALA A 73 -18.09 17.87 -24.02
C ALA A 73 -18.01 18.97 -25.12
N GLU A 74 -17.23 20.04 -24.89
CA GLU A 74 -16.99 21.09 -25.86
C GLU A 74 -16.04 20.66 -26.98
N LEU A 75 -15.03 19.84 -26.66
CA LEU A 75 -13.95 19.43 -27.56
C LEU A 75 -13.87 17.88 -27.69
N PRO A 76 -14.93 17.20 -28.14
CA PRO A 76 -15.04 15.74 -28.07
C PRO A 76 -14.05 14.97 -28.95
N TYR A 77 -13.47 15.66 -29.94
CA TYR A 77 -12.49 15.07 -30.86
C TYR A 77 -11.04 15.42 -30.50
N GLU A 78 -10.83 16.32 -29.54
CA GLU A 78 -9.49 16.74 -29.16
C GLU A 78 -8.78 15.66 -28.32
N ALA A 79 -7.64 15.18 -28.83
CA ALA A 79 -6.85 14.15 -28.15
C ALA A 79 -6.32 14.62 -26.78
N LYS A 80 -5.96 15.91 -26.65
CA LYS A 80 -5.51 16.52 -25.40
C LYS A 80 -6.61 16.47 -24.33
N ALA A 81 -7.86 16.83 -24.68
CA ALA A 81 -8.99 16.77 -23.74
C ALA A 81 -9.26 15.34 -23.27
N LYS A 82 -9.20 14.36 -24.18
CA LYS A 82 -9.33 12.92 -23.85
C LYS A 82 -8.22 12.46 -22.89
N TYR A 83 -6.97 12.81 -23.20
CA TYR A 83 -5.81 12.45 -22.37
C TYR A 83 -5.91 13.03 -20.95
N GLU A 84 -6.27 14.30 -20.84
CA GLU A 84 -6.42 14.98 -19.57
C GLU A 84 -7.56 14.40 -18.74
N LEU A 85 -8.71 14.09 -19.35
CA LEU A 85 -9.85 13.47 -18.67
C LEU A 85 -9.50 12.05 -18.17
N ALA A 86 -8.85 11.23 -19.00
CA ALA A 86 -8.41 9.89 -18.59
C ALA A 86 -7.40 9.96 -17.43
N SER A 87 -6.46 10.90 -17.49
CA SER A 87 -5.49 11.15 -16.41
C SER A 87 -6.18 11.56 -15.10
N SER A 88 -7.21 12.41 -15.20
CA SER A 88 -8.02 12.83 -14.05
C SER A 88 -8.78 11.65 -13.42
N TYR A 89 -9.37 10.77 -14.22
CA TYR A 89 -10.02 9.56 -13.71
C TYR A 89 -9.05 8.63 -12.96
N LEU A 90 -7.78 8.51 -13.39
CA LEU A 90 -6.78 7.72 -12.67
C LEU A 90 -6.45 8.32 -11.29
N ILE A 91 -6.40 9.66 -11.19
CA ILE A 91 -6.25 10.35 -9.90
C ILE A 91 -7.46 10.04 -9.02
N GLY A 92 -8.66 10.17 -9.58
CA GLY A 92 -9.91 9.88 -8.88
C GLY A 92 -10.01 8.45 -8.39
N SER A 93 -9.61 7.47 -9.20
CA SER A 93 -9.55 6.06 -8.78
C SER A 93 -8.64 5.87 -7.57
N ASN A 94 -7.44 6.44 -7.58
CA ASN A 94 -6.52 6.38 -6.45
C ASN A 94 -7.09 7.01 -5.16
N ILE A 95 -7.78 8.14 -5.27
CA ILE A 95 -8.40 8.80 -4.11
C ILE A 95 -9.56 7.98 -3.59
N THR A 96 -10.45 7.52 -4.48
CA THR A 96 -11.66 6.78 -4.14
C THR A 96 -11.33 5.41 -3.52
N SER A 97 -10.31 4.71 -4.01
CA SER A 97 -9.89 3.40 -3.47
C SER A 97 -9.44 3.45 -2.00
N ARG A 98 -9.03 4.62 -1.52
CA ARG A 98 -8.62 4.84 -0.11
C ARG A 98 -9.77 5.22 0.81
N LEU A 99 -10.87 5.75 0.27
CA LEU A 99 -11.97 6.36 1.02
C LEU A 99 -13.25 5.56 0.96
N LYS A 100 -13.46 4.91 -0.16
CA LYS A 100 -14.71 4.25 -0.51
C LYS A 100 -14.44 2.78 -0.84
N THR A 101 -15.47 2.13 -1.36
CA THR A 101 -15.34 0.74 -1.78
C THR A 101 -14.48 0.61 -3.04
N ALA A 102 -13.79 -0.52 -3.18
CA ALA A 102 -13.08 -0.85 -4.41
C ALA A 102 -13.99 -0.81 -5.66
N LYS A 103 -15.29 -1.11 -5.50
CA LYS A 103 -16.30 -1.07 -6.57
C LYS A 103 -16.48 0.35 -7.14
N GLU A 104 -16.49 1.37 -6.28
CA GLU A 104 -16.63 2.77 -6.73
C GLU A 104 -15.35 3.25 -7.45
N ALA A 105 -14.18 2.89 -6.96
CA ALA A 105 -12.91 3.20 -7.62
C ALA A 105 -12.83 2.56 -9.03
N GLN A 106 -13.30 1.32 -9.20
CA GLN A 106 -13.31 0.62 -10.47
C GLN A 106 -14.14 1.32 -11.57
N VAL A 107 -15.10 2.16 -11.21
CA VAL A 107 -15.86 2.96 -12.21
C VAL A 107 -14.92 3.96 -12.89
N HIS A 108 -14.07 4.62 -12.12
CA HIS A 108 -13.10 5.57 -12.65
C HIS A 108 -12.01 4.88 -13.46
N ASP A 109 -11.52 3.72 -13.00
CA ASP A 109 -10.57 2.90 -13.75
C ASP A 109 -11.09 2.49 -15.12
N LYS A 110 -12.34 2.03 -15.19
CA LYS A 110 -12.98 1.64 -16.46
C LYS A 110 -13.07 2.81 -17.43
N ARG A 111 -13.48 3.99 -16.95
CA ARG A 111 -13.55 5.21 -17.76
C ARG A 111 -12.18 5.63 -18.27
N ALA A 112 -11.18 5.68 -17.39
CA ALA A 112 -9.81 6.00 -17.76
C ALA A 112 -9.27 5.05 -18.82
N LEU A 113 -9.46 3.75 -18.61
CA LEU A 113 -8.99 2.69 -19.51
C LEU A 113 -9.61 2.80 -20.90
N SER A 114 -10.93 2.93 -20.98
CA SER A 114 -11.64 3.06 -22.26
C SER A 114 -11.12 4.23 -23.11
N VAL A 115 -10.87 5.38 -22.47
CA VAL A 115 -10.36 6.56 -23.18
C VAL A 115 -8.88 6.38 -23.54
N ALA A 116 -8.07 5.81 -22.65
CA ALA A 116 -6.65 5.58 -22.89
C ALA A 116 -6.40 4.60 -24.03
N GLU A 117 -7.15 3.47 -24.08
CA GLU A 117 -7.06 2.48 -25.17
C GLU A 117 -7.52 3.09 -26.51
N ALA A 118 -8.56 3.91 -26.50
CA ALA A 118 -9.00 4.61 -27.71
C ALA A 118 -7.94 5.57 -28.26
N LEU A 119 -7.24 6.31 -27.40
CA LEU A 119 -6.12 7.17 -27.79
C LEU A 119 -4.95 6.36 -28.36
N LEU A 120 -4.56 5.28 -27.68
CA LEU A 120 -3.47 4.42 -28.12
C LEU A 120 -3.76 3.76 -29.47
N LYS A 121 -5.04 3.41 -29.74
CA LYS A 121 -5.46 2.85 -31.02
C LYS A 121 -5.28 3.84 -32.18
N LEU A 122 -5.46 5.14 -31.92
CA LEU A 122 -5.25 6.19 -32.93
C LEU A 122 -3.76 6.39 -33.23
N GLU A 123 -2.93 6.40 -32.19
CA GLU A 123 -1.49 6.62 -32.29
C GLU A 123 -0.72 5.57 -31.46
N PRO A 124 -0.51 4.35 -31.99
CA PRO A 124 0.09 3.24 -31.23
C PRO A 124 1.52 3.50 -30.73
N GLU A 125 2.29 4.32 -31.44
CA GLU A 125 3.68 4.64 -31.10
C GLU A 125 3.80 5.88 -30.19
N ASN A 126 2.69 6.55 -29.85
CA ASN A 126 2.70 7.71 -28.96
C ASN A 126 3.04 7.29 -27.52
N MET A 127 4.24 7.64 -27.07
CA MET A 127 4.75 7.28 -25.74
C MET A 127 3.88 7.79 -24.59
N ALA A 128 3.22 8.95 -24.75
CA ALA A 128 2.32 9.49 -23.74
C ALA A 128 1.07 8.62 -23.60
N TYR A 129 0.51 8.13 -24.72
CA TYR A 129 -0.65 7.26 -24.72
C TYR A 129 -0.30 5.85 -24.23
N GLN A 130 0.86 5.31 -24.61
CA GLN A 130 1.40 4.07 -24.03
C GLN A 130 1.54 4.18 -22.51
N THR A 131 2.11 5.29 -22.03
CA THR A 131 2.24 5.58 -20.59
C THR A 131 0.88 5.64 -19.90
N LEU A 132 -0.10 6.28 -20.51
CA LEU A 132 -1.45 6.42 -19.96
C LEU A 132 -2.15 5.07 -19.84
N VAL A 133 -2.09 4.23 -20.89
CA VAL A 133 -2.67 2.87 -20.88
C VAL A 133 -1.99 1.99 -19.83
N ALA A 134 -0.66 2.01 -19.74
CA ALA A 134 0.03 1.23 -18.72
C ALA A 134 -0.34 1.68 -17.29
N LYS A 135 -0.54 2.98 -17.06
CA LYS A 135 -1.06 3.50 -15.79
C LYS A 135 -2.49 3.03 -15.53
N ALA A 136 -3.35 3.03 -16.55
CA ALA A 136 -4.73 2.58 -16.42
C ALA A 136 -4.81 1.08 -16.09
N TYR A 137 -4.00 0.24 -16.73
CA TYR A 137 -3.88 -1.19 -16.39
C TYR A 137 -3.41 -1.39 -14.94
N ALA A 138 -2.38 -0.66 -14.53
CA ALA A 138 -1.85 -0.74 -13.16
C ALA A 138 -2.86 -0.26 -12.11
N SER A 139 -3.63 0.80 -12.39
CA SER A 139 -4.68 1.30 -11.50
C SER A 139 -5.80 0.28 -11.35
N ARG A 140 -6.27 -0.29 -12.48
CA ARG A 140 -7.30 -1.33 -12.47
C ARG A 140 -6.86 -2.57 -11.69
N SER A 141 -5.61 -3.02 -11.89
CA SER A 141 -5.03 -4.11 -11.09
C SER A 141 -5.07 -3.81 -9.59
N TYR A 142 -4.70 -2.59 -9.20
CA TYR A 142 -4.72 -2.18 -7.79
C TYR A 142 -6.14 -2.24 -7.19
N GLY A 143 -7.14 -1.71 -7.90
CA GLY A 143 -8.53 -1.75 -7.44
C GLY A 143 -9.08 -3.18 -7.32
N LEU A 144 -8.68 -4.08 -8.22
CA LEU A 144 -9.04 -5.50 -8.19
C LEU A 144 -8.37 -6.24 -7.03
N SER A 145 -7.08 -5.97 -6.77
CA SER A 145 -6.38 -6.57 -5.64
C SER A 145 -6.97 -6.17 -4.29
N ILE A 146 -7.36 -4.88 -4.12
CA ILE A 146 -8.08 -4.44 -2.92
C ILE A 146 -9.42 -5.18 -2.76
N ALA A 147 -10.06 -5.56 -3.87
CA ALA A 147 -11.30 -6.35 -3.86
C ALA A 147 -11.07 -7.86 -3.67
N GLY A 148 -9.83 -8.33 -3.49
CA GLY A 148 -9.47 -9.74 -3.38
C GLY A 148 -9.55 -10.52 -4.70
N GLN A 149 -9.55 -9.83 -5.84
CA GLN A 149 -9.61 -10.41 -7.17
C GLN A 149 -8.21 -10.53 -7.80
N ASP A 150 -7.30 -11.23 -7.09
CA ASP A 150 -5.87 -11.22 -7.40
C ASP A 150 -5.52 -11.82 -8.78
N THR A 151 -6.27 -12.83 -9.24
CA THR A 151 -6.07 -13.41 -10.58
C THR A 151 -6.36 -12.39 -11.69
N GLU A 152 -7.43 -11.61 -11.56
CA GLU A 152 -7.75 -10.56 -12.52
C GLU A 152 -6.78 -9.38 -12.39
N ALA A 153 -6.33 -9.07 -11.18
CA ALA A 153 -5.31 -8.07 -10.91
C ALA A 153 -3.97 -8.41 -11.59
N ASP A 154 -3.51 -9.65 -11.49
CA ASP A 154 -2.31 -10.15 -12.17
C ASP A 154 -2.42 -10.01 -13.69
N TYR A 155 -3.56 -10.40 -14.29
CA TYR A 155 -3.81 -10.25 -15.71
C TYR A 155 -3.57 -8.81 -16.21
N TRP A 156 -4.09 -7.81 -15.48
CA TRP A 156 -3.94 -6.40 -15.89
C TRP A 156 -2.50 -5.89 -15.73
N LEU A 157 -1.76 -6.34 -14.70
CA LEU A 157 -0.33 -6.01 -14.58
C LEU A 157 0.51 -6.63 -15.69
N ARG A 158 0.20 -7.89 -16.06
CA ARG A 158 0.89 -8.54 -17.19
C ARG A 158 0.62 -7.85 -18.52
N LYS A 159 -0.52 -7.19 -18.68
CA LYS A 159 -0.76 -6.31 -19.84
C LYS A 159 0.05 -5.01 -19.75
N ALA A 160 0.27 -4.45 -18.56
CA ALA A 160 1.06 -3.24 -18.38
C ALA A 160 2.57 -3.48 -18.60
N LEU A 161 3.08 -4.66 -18.23
CA LEU A 161 4.50 -4.97 -18.21
C LEU A 161 5.20 -4.77 -19.57
N PRO A 162 4.76 -5.33 -20.72
CA PRO A 162 5.44 -5.15 -22.00
C PRO A 162 5.49 -3.68 -22.44
N ILE A 163 4.45 -2.91 -22.13
CA ILE A 163 4.45 -1.47 -22.43
C ILE A 163 5.50 -0.75 -21.56
N ARG A 164 5.59 -1.09 -20.28
CA ARG A 164 6.59 -0.49 -19.38
C ARG A 164 8.01 -0.88 -19.74
N LEU A 165 8.23 -2.12 -20.19
CA LEU A 165 9.54 -2.55 -20.71
C LEU A 165 9.93 -1.72 -21.93
N LYS A 166 9.06 -1.60 -22.95
CA LYS A 166 9.32 -0.78 -24.15
C LYS A 166 9.63 0.67 -23.78
N LEU A 167 8.88 1.26 -22.86
CA LEU A 167 9.10 2.65 -22.39
C LEU A 167 10.45 2.78 -21.65
N ALA A 168 10.82 1.80 -20.83
CA ALA A 168 12.07 1.81 -20.08
C ALA A 168 13.29 1.61 -21.02
N GLU A 169 13.17 0.80 -22.06
CA GLU A 169 14.18 0.62 -23.12
C GLU A 169 14.35 1.89 -23.96
N SER A 170 13.24 2.59 -24.27
CA SER A 170 13.26 3.82 -25.04
C SER A 170 13.83 5.02 -24.28
N ALA A 171 13.78 4.98 -22.93
CA ALA A 171 14.26 6.06 -22.06
C ALA A 171 15.02 5.50 -20.84
N PRO A 172 16.19 4.85 -21.04
CA PRO A 172 16.90 4.13 -19.97
C PRO A 172 17.42 5.05 -18.86
N GLU A 173 17.64 6.32 -19.15
CA GLU A 173 18.08 7.33 -18.16
C GLU A 173 16.91 7.96 -17.39
N SER A 174 15.67 7.77 -17.83
CA SER A 174 14.48 8.29 -17.15
C SER A 174 14.22 7.56 -15.84
N LEU A 175 14.51 8.22 -14.73
CA LEU A 175 14.26 7.65 -13.39
C LEU A 175 12.77 7.34 -13.16
N ASP A 176 11.88 8.15 -13.71
CA ASP A 176 10.43 7.94 -13.57
C ASP A 176 9.97 6.69 -14.32
N THR A 177 10.47 6.46 -15.53
CA THR A 177 10.14 5.28 -16.33
C THR A 177 10.67 4.00 -15.66
N GLN A 178 11.91 4.03 -15.16
CA GLN A 178 12.49 2.94 -14.40
C GLN A 178 11.72 2.68 -13.09
N ARG A 179 11.32 3.71 -12.36
CA ARG A 179 10.52 3.60 -11.13
C ARG A 179 9.18 2.91 -11.39
N GLU A 180 8.52 3.28 -12.47
CA GLU A 180 7.22 2.68 -12.86
C GLU A 180 7.39 1.21 -13.27
N LEU A 181 8.47 0.84 -13.97
CA LEU A 181 8.77 -0.56 -14.28
C LEU A 181 9.05 -1.37 -13.01
N GLY A 182 9.88 -0.85 -12.11
CA GLY A 182 10.14 -1.49 -10.82
C GLY A 182 8.88 -1.67 -9.98
N ALA A 183 7.95 -0.71 -10.04
CA ALA A 183 6.67 -0.80 -9.36
C ALA A 183 5.76 -1.91 -9.94
N ILE A 184 5.78 -2.16 -11.25
CA ILE A 184 5.05 -3.28 -11.86
C ILE A 184 5.61 -4.61 -11.37
N HIS A 185 6.92 -4.81 -11.43
CA HIS A 185 7.55 -6.04 -10.95
C HIS A 185 7.30 -6.27 -9.46
N TYR A 186 7.42 -5.24 -8.62
CA TYR A 186 7.07 -5.33 -7.20
C TYR A 186 5.63 -5.82 -7.00
N ARG A 187 4.66 -5.23 -7.72
CA ARG A 187 3.25 -5.60 -7.59
C ARG A 187 2.97 -7.01 -8.09
N LEU A 188 3.59 -7.45 -9.20
CA LEU A 188 3.49 -8.83 -9.68
C LEU A 188 3.99 -9.80 -8.61
N GLY A 189 5.15 -9.52 -8.01
CA GLY A 189 5.68 -10.35 -6.94
C GLY A 189 4.79 -10.38 -5.69
N VAL A 190 4.11 -9.27 -5.35
CA VAL A 190 3.14 -9.26 -4.23
C VAL A 190 1.89 -10.07 -4.56
N LEU A 191 1.35 -9.97 -5.77
CA LEU A 191 0.15 -10.71 -6.18
C LEU A 191 0.39 -12.22 -6.33
N THR A 192 1.62 -12.62 -6.62
CA THR A 192 1.97 -14.03 -6.84
C THR A 192 2.57 -14.72 -5.61
N GLN A 193 2.34 -14.19 -4.40
CA GLN A 193 2.85 -14.79 -3.14
C GLN A 193 2.36 -16.23 -2.90
N ASN A 194 1.22 -16.62 -3.47
CA ASN A 194 0.74 -18.00 -3.50
C ASN A 194 1.62 -18.95 -4.34
N ASN A 195 2.51 -18.40 -5.21
CA ASN A 195 3.55 -19.12 -5.92
C ASN A 195 4.92 -18.45 -5.63
N PRO A 196 5.56 -18.77 -4.48
CA PRO A 196 6.73 -18.04 -4.01
C PRO A 196 7.91 -18.04 -4.99
N ALA A 197 8.06 -19.08 -5.79
CA ALA A 197 9.12 -19.16 -6.79
C ALA A 197 8.96 -18.08 -7.90
N VAL A 198 7.73 -17.84 -8.34
CA VAL A 198 7.41 -16.79 -9.31
C VAL A 198 7.55 -15.41 -8.65
N ALA A 199 7.03 -15.25 -7.45
CA ALA A 199 7.09 -14.01 -6.69
C ALA A 199 8.53 -13.52 -6.49
N ILE A 200 9.46 -14.42 -6.17
CA ILE A 200 10.90 -14.11 -5.98
C ILE A 200 11.49 -13.51 -7.25
N GLY A 201 11.19 -14.06 -8.43
CA GLY A 201 11.72 -13.55 -9.70
C GLY A 201 11.32 -12.08 -9.94
N ASP A 202 10.05 -11.77 -9.82
CA ASP A 202 9.55 -10.40 -9.99
C ASP A 202 10.07 -9.45 -8.90
N LEU A 203 10.13 -9.89 -7.64
CA LEU A 203 10.67 -9.09 -6.54
C LEU A 203 12.17 -8.81 -6.69
N GLN A 204 12.95 -9.77 -7.18
CA GLN A 204 14.37 -9.56 -7.45
C GLN A 204 14.60 -8.54 -8.58
N GLU A 205 13.78 -8.57 -9.63
CA GLU A 205 13.86 -7.58 -10.69
C GLU A 205 13.45 -6.18 -10.19
N ALA A 206 12.39 -6.09 -9.39
CA ALA A 206 12.01 -4.84 -8.72
C ALA A 206 13.17 -4.28 -7.88
N LEU A 207 13.82 -5.13 -7.08
CA LEU A 207 14.93 -4.74 -6.22
C LEU A 207 16.16 -4.30 -7.02
N ARG A 208 16.46 -4.97 -8.14
CA ARG A 208 17.53 -4.58 -9.06
C ARG A 208 17.33 -3.16 -9.58
N ILE A 209 16.12 -2.86 -10.04
CA ILE A 209 15.75 -1.53 -10.54
C ILE A 209 15.82 -0.49 -9.41
N GLN A 210 15.27 -0.79 -8.24
CA GLN A 210 15.27 0.11 -7.09
C GLN A 210 16.70 0.44 -6.61
N LYS A 211 17.62 -0.54 -6.59
CA LYS A 211 19.04 -0.31 -6.27
C LYS A 211 19.70 0.61 -7.30
N LEU A 212 19.36 0.48 -8.58
CA LEU A 212 19.85 1.39 -9.61
C LEU A 212 19.35 2.82 -9.39
N LEU A 213 18.06 2.98 -9.06
CA LEU A 213 17.47 4.28 -8.76
C LEU A 213 18.12 4.93 -7.53
N GLU A 214 18.29 4.17 -6.44
CA GLU A 214 18.95 4.67 -5.23
C GLU A 214 20.40 5.10 -5.50
N LYS A 215 21.14 4.35 -6.34
CA LYS A 215 22.50 4.72 -6.73
C LYS A 215 22.54 6.01 -7.56
N LYS A 216 21.58 6.21 -8.49
CA LYS A 216 21.53 7.41 -9.35
C LYS A 216 21.02 8.65 -8.60
N LYS A 217 20.01 8.49 -7.78
CA LYS A 217 19.38 9.58 -7.02
C LYS A 217 18.81 9.03 -5.71
N PRO A 218 19.59 9.04 -4.63
CA PRO A 218 19.13 8.61 -3.32
C PRO A 218 17.90 9.38 -2.86
N ASP A 219 16.82 8.68 -2.51
CA ASP A 219 15.62 9.27 -1.93
C ASP A 219 14.90 8.32 -0.97
N THR A 220 14.18 8.90 0.00
CA THR A 220 13.44 8.14 1.00
C THR A 220 12.37 7.24 0.39
N GLN A 221 11.72 7.66 -0.71
CA GLN A 221 10.70 6.87 -1.37
C GLN A 221 11.29 5.58 -1.96
N THR A 222 12.43 5.67 -2.62
CA THR A 222 13.14 4.52 -3.17
C THR A 222 13.58 3.56 -2.06
N ARG A 223 14.14 4.07 -0.94
CA ARG A 223 14.52 3.24 0.21
C ARG A 223 13.33 2.51 0.82
N LEU A 224 12.19 3.17 1.01
CA LEU A 224 10.98 2.54 1.52
C LEU A 224 10.40 1.51 0.53
N ALA A 225 10.53 1.74 -0.77
CA ALA A 225 10.16 0.75 -1.79
C ALA A 225 11.08 -0.48 -1.72
N MET A 226 12.41 -0.29 -1.62
CA MET A 226 13.35 -1.38 -1.40
C MET A 226 13.02 -2.17 -0.13
N ALA A 227 12.74 -1.48 0.97
CA ALA A 227 12.35 -2.12 2.22
C ALA A 227 11.08 -2.97 2.08
N SER A 228 10.12 -2.53 1.27
CA SER A 228 8.91 -3.31 0.98
C SER A 228 9.21 -4.52 0.11
N THR A 229 10.11 -4.38 -0.86
CA THR A 229 10.54 -5.49 -1.72
C THR A 229 11.31 -6.54 -0.92
N HIS A 230 12.23 -6.14 -0.06
CA HIS A 230 12.92 -7.03 0.88
C HIS A 230 11.95 -7.77 1.81
N HIS A 231 10.91 -7.10 2.33
CA HIS A 231 9.88 -7.73 3.15
C HIS A 231 9.20 -8.89 2.40
N PHE A 232 8.69 -8.66 1.19
CA PHE A 232 8.00 -9.71 0.43
C PHE A 232 8.94 -10.79 -0.11
N LEU A 233 10.21 -10.50 -0.37
CA LEU A 233 11.23 -11.52 -0.60
C LEU A 233 11.39 -12.41 0.62
N GLY A 234 11.49 -11.83 1.81
CA GLY A 234 11.56 -12.58 3.07
C GLY A 234 10.34 -13.48 3.27
N VAL A 235 9.13 -12.99 3.00
CA VAL A 235 7.88 -13.78 3.08
C VAL A 235 7.92 -14.96 2.11
N SER A 236 8.28 -14.72 0.83
CA SER A 236 8.38 -15.78 -0.19
C SER A 236 9.43 -16.83 0.16
N LEU A 237 10.62 -16.40 0.61
CA LEU A 237 11.70 -17.31 1.04
C LEU A 237 11.31 -18.12 2.26
N GLY A 238 10.64 -17.51 3.24
CA GLY A 238 10.10 -18.17 4.41
C GLY A 238 9.06 -19.24 4.07
N ALA A 239 8.21 -18.98 3.08
CA ALA A 239 7.23 -19.95 2.55
C ALA A 239 7.91 -21.16 1.87
N MET A 240 9.09 -20.95 1.31
CA MET A 240 9.94 -22.01 0.72
C MET A 240 10.87 -22.68 1.73
N ASN A 241 10.73 -22.41 3.04
CA ASN A 241 11.61 -22.88 4.12
C ASN A 241 13.08 -22.45 3.99
N ARG A 242 13.38 -21.43 3.18
CA ARG A 242 14.71 -20.81 3.04
C ARG A 242 14.90 -19.78 4.17
N TYR A 243 14.88 -20.25 5.40
CA TYR A 243 14.72 -19.41 6.59
C TYR A 243 15.86 -18.42 6.82
N ASP A 244 17.13 -18.83 6.61
CA ASP A 244 18.26 -17.93 6.86
C ASP A 244 18.29 -16.78 5.83
N GLU A 245 17.91 -17.07 4.58
CA GLU A 245 17.76 -16.04 3.54
C GLU A 245 16.58 -15.12 3.85
N ALA A 246 15.44 -15.67 4.30
CA ALA A 246 14.30 -14.89 4.72
C ALA A 246 14.66 -13.91 5.86
N LEU A 247 15.41 -14.39 6.86
CA LEU A 247 15.87 -13.55 7.97
C LEU A 247 16.79 -12.42 7.50
N ALA A 248 17.68 -12.70 6.53
CA ALA A 248 18.53 -11.68 5.93
C ALA A 248 17.71 -10.60 5.21
N GLU A 249 16.68 -10.99 4.44
CA GLU A 249 15.80 -10.06 3.73
C GLU A 249 14.98 -9.20 4.72
N PHE A 250 14.44 -9.79 5.79
CA PHE A 250 13.75 -9.01 6.83
C PHE A 250 14.69 -8.03 7.53
N GLN A 251 15.95 -8.40 7.76
CA GLN A 251 16.92 -7.49 8.35
C GLN A 251 17.20 -6.31 7.42
N GLN A 252 17.40 -6.53 6.12
CA GLN A 252 17.55 -5.44 5.13
C GLN A 252 16.33 -4.50 5.14
N ALA A 253 15.12 -5.05 5.25
CA ALA A 253 13.90 -4.24 5.32
C ALA A 253 13.85 -3.39 6.60
N ILE A 254 14.31 -3.93 7.74
CA ILE A 254 14.41 -3.22 9.03
C ILE A 254 15.43 -2.10 8.92
N ASP A 255 16.65 -2.39 8.45
CA ASP A 255 17.76 -1.44 8.33
C ASP A 255 17.41 -0.23 7.45
N LEU A 256 16.58 -0.43 6.44
CA LEU A 256 16.09 0.64 5.57
C LEU A 256 14.97 1.48 6.21
N ARG A 257 14.12 0.90 7.08
CA ARG A 257 12.97 1.61 7.68
C ARG A 257 13.30 2.32 8.99
N GLU A 258 14.19 1.77 9.83
CA GLU A 258 14.51 2.36 11.12
C GLU A 258 15.02 3.80 11.03
N PRO A 259 15.97 4.15 10.11
CA PRO A 259 16.42 5.54 9.96
C PRO A 259 15.29 6.49 9.50
N VAL A 260 14.36 6.00 8.66
CA VAL A 260 13.24 6.82 8.20
C VAL A 260 12.27 7.11 9.34
N LEU A 261 11.95 6.11 10.15
CA LEU A 261 11.11 6.29 11.34
C LEU A 261 11.80 7.18 12.38
N GLY A 262 13.13 7.05 12.56
CA GLY A 262 13.89 7.91 13.45
C GLY A 262 13.91 9.38 13.04
N ALA A 263 13.77 9.66 11.73
CA ALA A 263 13.69 11.02 11.21
C ALA A 263 12.28 11.64 11.36
N ASP A 264 11.23 10.83 11.36
CA ASP A 264 9.84 11.24 11.62
C ASP A 264 9.10 10.18 12.46
N GLU A 265 9.19 10.33 13.76
CA GLU A 265 8.54 9.42 14.72
C GLU A 265 7.00 9.42 14.63
N ARG A 266 6.40 10.36 13.94
CA ARG A 266 4.93 10.42 13.72
C ARG A 266 4.48 9.66 12.48
N ASP A 267 5.39 9.14 11.66
CA ASP A 267 5.05 8.31 10.50
C ASP A 267 4.48 6.95 10.94
N ALA A 268 3.18 6.93 11.20
CA ALA A 268 2.44 5.74 11.60
C ALA A 268 2.51 4.63 10.54
N ARG A 269 2.62 4.98 9.25
CA ARG A 269 2.72 4.00 8.16
C ARG A 269 4.07 3.27 8.20
N THR A 270 5.18 4.01 8.24
CA THR A 270 6.51 3.40 8.35
C THR A 270 6.64 2.58 9.62
N ARG A 271 6.08 3.05 10.75
CA ARG A 271 6.04 2.31 12.01
C ARG A 271 5.30 0.98 11.89
N SER A 272 4.11 0.96 11.28
CA SER A 272 3.33 -0.27 11.09
C SER A 272 4.04 -1.24 10.15
N MET A 273 4.67 -0.76 9.08
CA MET A 273 5.46 -1.60 8.17
C MET A 273 6.71 -2.18 8.85
N LEU A 274 7.36 -1.42 9.72
CA LEU A 274 8.48 -1.90 10.54
C LEU A 274 8.01 -2.98 11.52
N ALA A 275 6.84 -2.79 12.14
CA ALA A 275 6.21 -3.82 12.97
C ALA A 275 5.99 -5.13 12.20
N GLY A 276 5.50 -5.03 10.95
CA GLY A 276 5.34 -6.17 10.05
C GLY A 276 6.65 -6.91 9.79
N ASN A 277 7.76 -6.19 9.57
CA ASN A 277 9.07 -6.82 9.36
C ASN A 277 9.53 -7.62 10.58
N TYR A 278 9.41 -7.04 11.78
CA TYR A 278 9.73 -7.74 13.03
C TYR A 278 8.78 -8.92 13.28
N GLY A 279 7.49 -8.77 12.96
CA GLY A 279 6.50 -9.85 13.09
C GLY A 279 6.85 -11.05 12.22
N GLU A 280 7.06 -10.85 10.91
CA GLU A 280 7.41 -11.93 9.98
C GLU A 280 8.77 -12.55 10.28
N ARG A 281 9.77 -11.75 10.69
CA ARG A 281 11.03 -12.26 11.22
C ARG A 281 10.80 -13.17 12.41
N GLY A 282 9.93 -12.78 13.35
CA GLY A 282 9.55 -13.60 14.50
C GLY A 282 8.89 -14.92 14.09
N VAL A 283 8.01 -14.91 13.08
CA VAL A 283 7.37 -16.13 12.54
C VAL A 283 8.43 -17.12 12.02
N VAL A 284 9.41 -16.64 11.25
CA VAL A 284 10.49 -17.49 10.74
C VAL A 284 11.34 -18.06 11.88
N LEU A 285 11.66 -17.25 12.89
CA LEU A 285 12.42 -17.68 14.07
C LEU A 285 11.66 -18.73 14.91
N ILE A 286 10.33 -18.62 15.02
CA ILE A 286 9.48 -19.64 15.64
C ILE A 286 9.62 -20.97 14.88
N ARG A 287 9.54 -20.96 13.55
CA ARG A 287 9.70 -22.16 12.71
C ARG A 287 11.08 -22.80 12.87
N GLN A 288 12.13 -22.00 13.07
CA GLN A 288 13.48 -22.47 13.40
C GLN A 288 13.67 -22.88 14.88
N LYS A 289 12.65 -22.72 15.72
CA LYS A 289 12.70 -22.95 17.18
C LYS A 289 13.74 -22.05 17.90
N LYS A 290 14.10 -20.90 17.30
CA LYS A 290 14.97 -19.87 17.90
C LYS A 290 14.10 -18.96 18.79
N PHE A 291 13.57 -19.52 19.89
CA PHE A 291 12.56 -18.86 20.71
C PHE A 291 13.02 -17.55 21.37
N PRO A 292 14.25 -17.43 21.91
CA PRO A 292 14.71 -16.15 22.50
C PRO A 292 14.68 -15.00 21.48
N GLU A 293 15.18 -15.22 20.26
CA GLU A 293 15.20 -14.24 19.17
C GLU A 293 13.80 -13.95 18.64
N ALA A 294 12.95 -14.99 18.55
CA ALA A 294 11.54 -14.85 18.18
C ALA A 294 10.78 -13.98 19.18
N LEU A 295 11.02 -14.18 20.48
CA LEU A 295 10.43 -13.39 21.56
C LEU A 295 10.81 -11.92 21.45
N ALA A 296 12.10 -11.61 21.22
CA ALA A 296 12.58 -10.26 21.03
C ALA A 296 11.92 -9.59 19.82
N SER A 297 11.83 -10.29 18.68
CA SER A 297 11.19 -9.81 17.46
C SER A 297 9.69 -9.54 17.67
N MET A 298 8.94 -10.46 18.26
CA MET A 298 7.50 -10.30 18.52
C MET A 298 7.22 -9.13 19.48
N ARG A 299 7.98 -9.01 20.56
CA ARG A 299 7.84 -7.88 21.49
C ARG A 299 8.07 -6.54 20.79
N ARG A 300 9.07 -6.46 19.91
CA ARG A 300 9.33 -5.24 19.14
C ARG A 300 8.19 -4.92 18.19
N ALA A 301 7.64 -5.91 17.47
CA ALA A 301 6.50 -5.77 16.59
C ALA A 301 5.24 -5.27 17.35
N ILE A 302 4.95 -5.87 18.50
CA ILE A 302 3.84 -5.48 19.37
C ILE A 302 4.00 -4.02 19.84
N ALA A 303 5.18 -3.65 20.35
CA ALA A 303 5.44 -2.29 20.83
C ALA A 303 5.24 -1.23 19.73
N LEU A 304 5.71 -1.50 18.50
CA LEU A 304 5.53 -0.61 17.35
C LEU A 304 4.05 -0.47 16.96
N ASN A 305 3.27 -1.55 16.96
CA ASN A 305 1.84 -1.50 16.66
C ASN A 305 1.05 -0.77 17.75
N GLN A 306 1.40 -0.96 19.03
CA GLN A 306 0.80 -0.21 20.14
C GLN A 306 1.05 1.30 20.00
N GLN A 307 2.27 1.70 19.63
CA GLN A 307 2.59 3.10 19.35
C GLN A 307 1.80 3.65 18.15
N ALA A 308 1.57 2.84 17.11
CA ALA A 308 0.75 3.26 15.97
C ALA A 308 -0.72 3.44 16.37
N LEU A 309 -1.27 2.55 17.20
CA LEU A 309 -2.63 2.64 17.73
C LEU A 309 -2.81 3.78 18.75
N ALA A 310 -1.75 4.22 19.40
CA ALA A 310 -1.80 5.40 20.27
C ALA A 310 -2.08 6.69 19.47
N VAL A 311 -1.73 6.73 18.18
CA VAL A 311 -2.03 7.85 17.27
C VAL A 311 -3.45 7.74 16.72
N ASP A 312 -3.87 6.58 16.22
CA ASP A 312 -5.25 6.30 15.82
C ASP A 312 -5.67 4.89 16.26
N PRO A 313 -6.45 4.77 17.33
CA PRO A 313 -6.87 3.47 17.88
C PRO A 313 -7.89 2.73 17.01
N ARG A 314 -8.41 3.34 15.96
CA ARG A 314 -9.47 2.77 15.11
C ARG A 314 -8.93 2.04 13.88
N VAL A 315 -7.60 1.98 13.67
CA VAL A 315 -7.00 1.34 12.50
C VAL A 315 -7.14 -0.18 12.61
N VAL A 316 -8.22 -0.70 12.02
CA VAL A 316 -8.62 -2.12 12.10
C VAL A 316 -7.48 -3.08 11.68
N PRO A 317 -6.75 -2.89 10.56
CA PRO A 317 -5.67 -3.79 10.20
C PRO A 317 -4.57 -3.90 11.26
N ILE A 318 -4.20 -2.80 11.92
CA ILE A 318 -3.17 -2.83 12.98
C ILE A 318 -3.69 -3.57 14.22
N ARG A 319 -4.97 -3.42 14.56
CA ARG A 319 -5.60 -4.13 15.68
C ARG A 319 -5.65 -5.64 15.44
N ILE A 320 -5.97 -6.08 14.21
CA ILE A 320 -5.93 -7.49 13.82
C ILE A 320 -4.51 -8.03 13.93
N THR A 321 -3.54 -7.35 13.38
CA THR A 321 -2.13 -7.75 13.42
C THR A 321 -1.59 -7.82 14.85
N LEU A 322 -1.99 -6.88 15.71
CA LEU A 322 -1.58 -6.86 17.12
C LEU A 322 -2.15 -8.10 17.86
N ALA A 323 -3.42 -8.46 17.63
CA ALA A 323 -4.03 -9.64 18.20
C ALA A 323 -3.35 -10.94 17.73
N ASP A 324 -2.99 -11.04 16.43
CA ASP A 324 -2.22 -12.18 15.91
C ASP A 324 -0.83 -12.27 16.56
N TYR A 325 -0.12 -11.15 16.73
CA TYR A 325 1.20 -11.15 17.37
C TYR A 325 1.15 -11.54 18.86
N GLU A 326 0.09 -11.18 19.58
CA GLU A 326 -0.14 -11.68 20.95
C GLU A 326 -0.35 -13.21 20.96
N GLY A 327 -1.10 -13.76 20.00
CA GLY A 327 -1.26 -15.21 19.85
C GLY A 327 0.07 -15.92 19.52
N ARG A 328 0.89 -15.34 18.64
CA ARG A 328 2.23 -15.88 18.34
C ARG A 328 3.17 -15.79 19.53
N LEU A 329 3.09 -14.70 20.30
CA LEU A 329 3.83 -14.55 21.56
C LEU A 329 3.44 -15.63 22.56
N ALA A 330 2.14 -15.91 22.71
CA ALA A 330 1.64 -17.00 23.55
C ALA A 330 2.17 -18.36 23.10
N THR A 331 2.26 -18.61 21.80
CA THR A 331 2.85 -19.83 21.23
C THR A 331 4.32 -19.99 21.65
N ILE A 332 5.12 -18.90 21.62
CA ILE A 332 6.51 -18.93 22.08
C ILE A 332 6.59 -19.24 23.56
N TYR A 333 5.77 -18.60 24.40
CA TYR A 333 5.74 -18.85 25.84
C TYR A 333 5.34 -20.28 26.16
N GLY A 334 4.33 -20.84 25.48
CA GLY A 334 3.94 -22.21 25.62
C GLY A 334 5.06 -23.19 25.28
N ALA A 335 5.79 -22.95 24.20
CA ALA A 335 6.92 -23.74 23.74
C ALA A 335 8.14 -23.69 24.71
N THR A 336 8.26 -22.60 25.47
CA THR A 336 9.35 -22.42 26.46
C THR A 336 8.94 -22.76 27.91
N GLY A 337 7.72 -23.26 28.14
CA GLY A 337 7.22 -23.62 29.45
C GLY A 337 6.72 -22.46 30.32
N ALA A 338 6.66 -21.23 29.76
CA ALA A 338 6.14 -20.04 30.44
C ALA A 338 4.60 -20.00 30.36
N THR A 339 3.96 -20.94 31.10
CA THR A 339 2.52 -21.24 30.98
C THR A 339 1.62 -20.06 31.35
N ARG A 340 1.98 -19.30 32.37
CA ARG A 340 1.21 -18.13 32.80
C ARG A 340 1.25 -17.04 31.76
N GLU A 341 2.44 -16.70 31.25
CA GLU A 341 2.64 -15.70 30.20
C GLU A 341 1.94 -16.11 28.89
N ALA A 342 1.91 -17.41 28.59
CA ALA A 342 1.16 -17.94 27.45
C ALA A 342 -0.35 -17.69 27.63
N ALA A 343 -0.91 -18.03 28.81
CA ALA A 343 -2.32 -17.81 29.12
C ALA A 343 -2.69 -16.30 29.04
N ASP A 344 -1.86 -15.44 29.62
CA ASP A 344 -2.07 -13.98 29.60
C ASP A 344 -2.05 -13.41 28.16
N SER A 345 -1.14 -13.91 27.31
CA SER A 345 -1.05 -13.46 25.91
C SER A 345 -2.21 -13.97 25.06
N TRP A 346 -2.66 -15.22 25.24
CA TRP A 346 -3.87 -15.72 24.58
C TRP A 346 -5.12 -14.96 25.02
N HIS A 347 -5.22 -14.62 26.31
CA HIS A 347 -6.32 -13.81 26.80
C HIS A 347 -6.36 -12.43 26.13
N ARG A 348 -5.20 -11.74 26.03
CA ARG A 348 -5.14 -10.44 25.33
C ARG A 348 -5.54 -10.55 23.85
N ALA A 349 -5.05 -11.57 23.15
CA ALA A 349 -5.43 -11.82 21.76
C ALA A 349 -6.96 -12.00 21.63
N THR A 350 -7.56 -12.82 22.49
CA THR A 350 -9.00 -13.10 22.49
C THR A 350 -9.82 -11.83 22.74
N VAL A 351 -9.45 -11.02 23.75
CA VAL A 351 -10.15 -9.75 24.05
C VAL A 351 -10.14 -8.81 22.85
N MET A 352 -9.01 -8.71 22.14
CA MET A 352 -8.89 -7.86 20.94
C MET A 352 -9.77 -8.39 19.79
N PHE A 353 -9.78 -9.69 19.52
CA PHE A 353 -10.62 -10.29 18.50
C PHE A 353 -12.11 -10.16 18.84
N ASP A 354 -12.52 -10.36 20.09
CA ASP A 354 -13.91 -10.21 20.55
C ASP A 354 -14.39 -8.75 20.41
N GLN A 355 -13.50 -7.78 20.62
CA GLN A 355 -13.82 -6.40 20.37
C GLN A 355 -14.01 -6.12 18.88
N LEU A 356 -13.12 -6.63 18.01
CA LEU A 356 -13.24 -6.50 16.56
C LEU A 356 -14.53 -7.15 16.03
N GLU A 357 -14.93 -8.28 16.59
CA GLU A 357 -16.18 -8.96 16.22
C GLU A 357 -17.41 -8.16 16.60
N ARG A 358 -17.48 -7.63 17.84
CA ARG A 358 -18.57 -6.76 18.29
C ARG A 358 -18.73 -5.50 17.43
N GLU A 359 -17.63 -5.00 16.89
CA GLU A 359 -17.60 -3.86 15.98
C GLU A 359 -17.93 -4.23 14.52
N GLY A 360 -18.16 -5.53 14.21
CA GLY A 360 -18.42 -6.02 12.86
C GLY A 360 -17.18 -6.06 11.94
N ASN A 361 -15.97 -6.02 12.50
CA ASN A 361 -14.71 -5.93 11.76
C ASN A 361 -14.08 -7.28 11.42
N LEU A 362 -14.65 -8.41 11.85
CA LEU A 362 -14.18 -9.77 11.49
C LEU A 362 -14.88 -10.27 10.22
N THR A 363 -14.69 -9.58 9.11
CA THR A 363 -15.33 -9.94 7.83
C THR A 363 -14.55 -10.95 7.00
N ILE A 364 -13.24 -11.06 7.22
CA ILE A 364 -12.32 -11.92 6.46
C ILE A 364 -12.30 -13.32 7.09
N PRO A 365 -12.52 -14.43 6.33
CA PRO A 365 -12.55 -15.79 6.88
C PRO A 365 -11.31 -16.18 7.67
N ASP A 366 -10.12 -15.87 7.17
CA ASP A 366 -8.86 -16.19 7.83
C ASP A 366 -8.72 -15.47 9.18
N VAL A 367 -9.19 -14.22 9.29
CA VAL A 367 -9.16 -13.49 10.57
C VAL A 367 -10.15 -14.08 11.57
N ARG A 368 -11.29 -14.58 11.11
CA ARG A 368 -12.23 -15.34 11.97
C ARG A 368 -11.58 -16.62 12.49
N ALA A 369 -10.89 -17.36 11.62
CA ALA A 369 -10.17 -18.57 12.04
C ALA A 369 -9.08 -18.26 13.09
N MET A 370 -8.35 -17.14 12.93
CA MET A 370 -7.40 -16.67 13.95
C MET A 370 -8.09 -16.38 15.30
N ALA A 371 -9.25 -15.73 15.29
CA ALA A 371 -10.01 -15.43 16.49
C ALA A 371 -10.51 -16.70 17.19
N GLU A 372 -11.05 -17.66 16.45
CA GLU A 372 -11.49 -18.96 16.99
C GLU A 372 -10.33 -19.74 17.58
N HIS A 373 -9.18 -19.77 16.90
CA HIS A 373 -7.96 -20.38 17.41
C HIS A 373 -7.51 -19.73 18.73
N ALA A 374 -7.50 -18.41 18.81
CA ALA A 374 -7.12 -17.70 20.03
C ALA A 374 -8.05 -18.02 21.20
N ARG A 375 -9.37 -18.10 20.98
CA ARG A 375 -10.36 -18.49 22.01
C ARG A 375 -10.12 -19.92 22.51
N THR A 376 -9.88 -20.86 21.59
CA THR A 376 -9.62 -22.25 21.90
C THR A 376 -8.37 -22.41 22.76
N GLU A 377 -7.28 -21.76 22.39
CA GLU A 377 -6.02 -21.80 23.10
C GLU A 377 -6.08 -21.08 24.46
N ALA A 378 -6.80 -19.95 24.53
CA ALA A 378 -7.04 -19.27 25.81
C ALA A 378 -7.79 -20.15 26.80
N ALA A 379 -8.86 -20.85 26.38
CA ALA A 379 -9.60 -21.75 27.21
C ALA A 379 -8.72 -22.95 27.67
N ARG A 380 -7.93 -23.54 26.77
CA ARG A 380 -7.01 -24.63 27.06
C ARG A 380 -5.94 -24.25 28.09
N THR A 381 -5.34 -23.08 27.93
CA THR A 381 -4.26 -22.62 28.82
C THR A 381 -4.79 -22.15 30.18
N ALA A 382 -5.99 -21.58 30.25
CA ALA A 382 -6.64 -21.21 31.50
C ALA A 382 -6.94 -22.45 32.37
N THR A 383 -7.40 -23.54 31.74
CA THR A 383 -7.65 -24.83 32.46
C THR A 383 -6.35 -25.41 33.00
N ALA A 384 -5.27 -25.39 32.21
CA ALA A 384 -3.95 -25.84 32.66
C ALA A 384 -3.41 -24.99 33.82
N ALA A 385 -3.54 -23.66 33.73
CA ALA A 385 -3.08 -22.75 34.80
C ALA A 385 -3.85 -22.94 36.12
N SER A 386 -5.16 -23.23 36.09
CA SER A 386 -5.96 -23.50 37.29
C SER A 386 -5.61 -24.83 37.95
N GLN A 387 -5.22 -25.83 37.19
CA GLN A 387 -4.78 -27.14 37.77
C GLN A 387 -3.46 -27.04 38.55
N TRP A 388 -2.56 -26.11 38.15
CA TRP A 388 -1.30 -25.87 38.90
C TRP A 388 -1.48 -25.13 40.23
N LEU A 389 -2.59 -24.42 40.43
CA LEU A 389 -2.89 -23.71 41.68
C LEU A 389 -3.49 -24.68 42.75
N HIS A 390 -3.87 -25.90 42.36
CA HIS A 390 -4.48 -26.90 43.23
C HIS A 390 -3.61 -28.17 43.42
N SER A 391 -2.41 -28.18 42.80
CA SER A 391 -1.37 -29.23 43.01
C SER A 391 -0.20 -28.67 43.83
#